data_de7c304eca10d58df84df5cbe4aefefe
#
_entry.id   de7c304eca10d58df84df5cbe4aefefe
#
_cell.length_a   1.000
_cell.length_b   1.000
_cell.length_c   1.000
_cell.angle_alpha   90.00
_cell.angle_beta   90.00
_cell.angle_gamma   90.00
#
_symmetry.space_group_name_H-M   'P 1'
#
loop_
_entity.id
_entity.type
_entity.pdbx_description
1 polymer ?
#
loop_
_entity_poly.entity_id
_entity_poly.type
_entity_poly.pdbx_seq_one_letter_code
_entity_poly.pdbx_strand_id
1 'polypeptide(L)'
;MKRVVTLQDISCVGKCSITVALPIISALGIECAILPTAVLSTHTLFKNFTCKDLTDQIQPISAAWKLEHLTFNGIYTGYLSSPNQCHEVCSFIDNFKETDCLCLVDPAMADNGKLYLSFKYDF
;
A
#
# COMPACT_ATOMS: atom_id res chain seq x y z
N MET A 1 -10.38 18.90 5.24
CA MET A 1 -10.78 17.50 4.94
C MET A 1 -9.66 16.58 5.48
N LYS A 2 -10.03 15.47 6.11
CA LYS A 2 -9.02 14.47 6.52
C LYS A 2 -8.51 13.72 5.29
N ARG A 3 -7.22 13.41 5.27
CA ARG A 3 -6.55 12.67 4.21
C ARG A 3 -5.85 11.44 4.79
N VAL A 4 -6.08 10.30 4.19
CA VAL A 4 -5.40 9.04 4.49
C VAL A 4 -4.61 8.61 3.25
N VAL A 5 -3.40 8.10 3.45
CA VAL A 5 -2.65 7.46 2.37
C VAL A 5 -2.71 5.95 2.53
N THR A 6 -2.98 5.23 1.44
CA THR A 6 -2.89 3.77 1.40
C THR A 6 -1.70 3.32 0.56
N LEU A 7 -0.86 2.47 1.16
CA LEU A 7 0.33 1.88 0.52
C LEU A 7 0.01 0.42 0.21
N GLN A 8 -0.49 0.16 -0.99
CA GLN A 8 -0.96 -1.18 -1.41
C GLN A 8 -0.79 -1.36 -2.91
N ASP A 9 -0.93 -2.59 -3.38
CA ASP A 9 -0.97 -2.90 -4.80
C ASP A 9 -2.29 -2.49 -5.45
N ILE A 10 -2.24 -2.32 -6.77
CA ILE A 10 -3.41 -2.14 -7.62
C ILE A 10 -3.64 -3.43 -8.41
N SER A 11 -4.73 -4.13 -8.14
CA SER A 11 -5.24 -5.19 -9.00
C SER A 11 -6.27 -4.60 -9.96
N CYS A 12 -5.96 -4.59 -11.26
CA CYS A 12 -6.80 -3.95 -12.28
C CYS A 12 -8.17 -4.62 -12.39
N VAL A 13 -8.23 -5.94 -12.24
CA VAL A 13 -9.47 -6.72 -12.17
C VAL A 13 -9.48 -7.55 -10.90
N GLY A 14 -10.59 -7.52 -10.20
CA GLY A 14 -10.78 -8.14 -8.90
C GLY A 14 -10.89 -7.09 -7.79
N LYS A 15 -11.58 -7.44 -6.72
CA LYS A 15 -11.85 -6.54 -5.59
C LYS A 15 -10.88 -6.87 -4.46
N CYS A 16 -9.72 -6.24 -4.45
CA CYS A 16 -8.73 -6.38 -3.38
C CYS A 16 -7.81 -5.15 -3.32
N SER A 17 -7.08 -5.01 -2.24
CA SER A 17 -6.10 -3.96 -2.02
C SER A 17 -6.67 -2.55 -2.31
N ILE A 18 -6.03 -1.72 -3.12
CA ILE A 18 -6.48 -0.33 -3.38
C ILE A 18 -7.91 -0.28 -3.95
N THR A 19 -8.31 -1.24 -4.79
CA THR A 19 -9.65 -1.24 -5.38
C THR A 19 -10.77 -1.50 -4.37
N VAL A 20 -10.44 -1.92 -3.16
CA VAL A 20 -11.33 -2.00 -1.99
C VAL A 20 -11.12 -0.82 -1.04
N ALA A 21 -9.88 -0.52 -0.67
CA ALA A 21 -9.57 0.53 0.29
C ALA A 21 -10.03 1.91 -0.19
N LEU A 22 -9.74 2.27 -1.43
CA LEU A 22 -10.08 3.57 -2.00
C LEU A 22 -11.58 3.89 -1.96
N PRO A 23 -12.49 3.04 -2.49
CA PRO A 23 -13.91 3.37 -2.46
C PRO A 23 -14.49 3.40 -1.04
N ILE A 24 -14.02 2.55 -0.13
CA ILE A 24 -14.50 2.53 1.25
C ILE A 24 -14.07 3.81 1.99
N ILE A 25 -12.82 4.19 1.92
CA ILE A 25 -12.28 5.40 2.56
C ILE A 25 -12.98 6.64 1.98
N SER A 26 -13.16 6.70 0.65
CA SER A 26 -13.83 7.80 -0.02
C SER A 26 -15.31 7.91 0.36
N ALA A 27 -16.01 6.79 0.51
CA ALA A 27 -17.40 6.74 0.94
C ALA A 27 -17.61 7.27 2.38
N LEU A 28 -16.56 7.23 3.21
CA LEU A 28 -16.55 7.82 4.56
C LEU A 28 -16.26 9.33 4.56
N GLY A 29 -16.15 9.97 3.38
CA GLY A 29 -15.87 11.40 3.26
C GLY A 29 -14.41 11.77 3.55
N ILE A 30 -13.48 10.81 3.43
CA ILE A 30 -12.05 10.98 3.66
C ILE A 30 -11.35 10.97 2.30
N GLU A 31 -10.44 11.92 2.07
CA GLU A 31 -9.57 11.89 0.90
C GLU A 31 -8.61 10.70 1.01
N CYS A 32 -8.63 9.82 0.01
CA CYS A 32 -7.74 8.67 -0.06
C CYS A 32 -6.62 8.92 -1.07
N ALA A 33 -5.42 9.25 -0.58
CA ALA A 33 -4.22 9.27 -1.39
C ALA A 33 -3.70 7.84 -1.60
N ILE A 34 -3.12 7.60 -2.76
CA ILE A 34 -2.65 6.26 -3.15
C ILE A 34 -1.14 6.31 -3.37
N LEU A 35 -0.39 5.43 -2.69
CA LEU A 35 0.99 5.11 -3.02
C LEU A 35 1.03 3.66 -3.49
N PRO A 36 1.04 3.42 -4.81
CA PRO A 36 0.96 2.06 -5.33
C PRO A 36 2.29 1.32 -5.16
N THR A 37 2.23 0.10 -4.61
CA THR A 37 3.41 -0.75 -4.40
C THR A 37 3.65 -1.72 -5.56
N ALA A 38 2.60 -2.03 -6.32
CA ALA A 38 2.64 -2.83 -7.54
C ALA A 38 1.39 -2.60 -8.37
N VAL A 39 1.46 -2.93 -9.65
CA VAL A 39 0.29 -3.02 -10.54
C VAL A 39 0.19 -4.45 -11.05
N LEU A 40 -0.97 -5.08 -10.82
CA LEU A 40 -1.30 -6.41 -11.32
C LEU A 40 -2.45 -6.33 -12.32
N SER A 41 -2.39 -7.14 -13.37
CA SER A 41 -3.50 -7.24 -14.34
C SER A 41 -4.80 -7.72 -13.68
N THR A 42 -4.66 -8.64 -12.73
CA THR A 42 -5.73 -9.20 -11.89
C THR A 42 -5.17 -9.54 -10.52
N HIS A 43 -6.00 -9.86 -9.54
CA HIS A 43 -5.49 -10.43 -8.29
C HIS A 43 -4.88 -11.83 -8.51
N THR A 44 -4.07 -12.28 -7.57
CA THR A 44 -3.20 -13.48 -7.72
C THR A 44 -3.94 -14.82 -7.72
N LEU A 45 -5.24 -14.86 -7.51
CA LEU A 45 -6.05 -16.08 -7.65
C LEU A 45 -6.38 -16.41 -9.12
N PHE A 46 -6.19 -15.46 -10.03
CA PHE A 46 -6.27 -15.75 -11.47
C PHE A 46 -5.02 -16.51 -11.92
N LYS A 47 -5.21 -17.47 -12.82
CA LYS A 47 -4.13 -18.34 -13.29
C LYS A 47 -3.05 -17.58 -14.09
N ASN A 48 -3.47 -16.60 -14.88
CA ASN A 48 -2.59 -15.84 -15.78
C ASN A 48 -2.65 -14.35 -15.40
N PHE A 49 -1.79 -13.91 -14.51
CA PHE A 49 -1.67 -12.49 -14.17
C PHE A 49 -0.28 -11.97 -14.49
N THR A 50 -0.21 -10.68 -14.75
CA THR A 50 1.06 -9.93 -14.83
C THR A 50 1.20 -9.05 -13.61
N CYS A 51 2.43 -8.78 -13.21
CA CYS A 51 2.74 -7.92 -12.09
C CYS A 51 3.93 -7.03 -12.41
N LYS A 52 3.79 -5.74 -12.18
CA LYS A 52 4.90 -4.78 -12.16
C LYS A 52 5.09 -4.27 -10.74
N ASP A 53 6.22 -4.61 -10.15
CA ASP A 53 6.64 -4.06 -8.86
C ASP A 53 6.96 -2.57 -9.01
N LEU A 54 6.56 -1.75 -8.05
CA LEU A 54 6.75 -0.30 -8.02
C LEU A 54 7.57 0.16 -6.81
N THR A 55 8.37 -0.71 -6.22
CA THR A 55 9.23 -0.37 -5.08
C THR A 55 10.11 0.83 -5.39
N ASP A 56 10.63 0.92 -6.62
CA ASP A 56 11.46 2.02 -7.11
C ASP A 56 10.72 3.38 -7.21
N GLN A 57 9.40 3.39 -7.12
CA GLN A 57 8.57 4.60 -7.18
C GLN A 57 8.21 5.15 -5.79
N ILE A 58 8.37 4.37 -4.72
CA ILE A 58 8.02 4.80 -3.36
C ILE A 58 8.80 6.06 -2.96
N GLN A 59 10.10 6.03 -3.15
CA GLN A 59 11.01 7.13 -2.82
C GLN A 59 10.76 8.40 -3.65
N PRO A 60 10.68 8.33 -4.99
CA PRO A 60 10.37 9.50 -5.82
C PRO A 60 9.02 10.14 -5.49
N ILE A 61 7.97 9.34 -5.28
CA ILE A 61 6.65 9.83 -4.89
C ILE A 61 6.71 10.51 -3.52
N SER A 62 7.35 9.87 -2.55
CA SER A 62 7.56 10.41 -1.20
C SER A 62 8.28 11.77 -1.24
N ALA A 63 9.36 11.85 -2.01
CA ALA A 63 10.13 13.09 -2.17
C ALA A 63 9.29 14.21 -2.79
N ALA A 64 8.53 13.91 -3.85
CA ALA A 64 7.64 14.88 -4.48
C ALA A 64 6.57 15.39 -3.50
N TRP A 65 5.95 14.49 -2.73
CA TRP A 65 4.93 14.87 -1.74
C TRP A 65 5.49 15.72 -0.59
N LYS A 66 6.76 15.48 -0.20
CA LYS A 66 7.46 16.34 0.77
C LYS A 66 7.68 17.76 0.25
N LEU A 67 8.09 17.90 -1.01
CA LEU A 67 8.26 19.20 -1.66
C LEU A 67 6.95 19.98 -1.73
N GLU A 68 5.83 19.29 -1.91
CA GLU A 68 4.47 19.88 -1.90
C GLU A 68 3.90 20.06 -0.48
N HIS A 69 4.67 19.76 0.57
CA HIS A 69 4.25 19.87 1.97
C HIS A 69 2.96 19.09 2.29
N LEU A 70 2.76 17.94 1.64
CA LEU A 70 1.59 17.11 1.90
C LEU A 70 1.69 16.42 3.26
N THR A 71 0.56 16.37 3.96
CA THR A 71 0.43 15.72 5.26
C THR A 71 -0.74 14.74 5.26
N PHE A 72 -0.70 13.76 6.15
CA PHE A 72 -1.69 12.69 6.26
C PHE A 72 -2.19 12.55 7.70
N ASN A 73 -3.49 12.36 7.84
CA ASN A 73 -4.12 12.03 9.12
C ASN A 73 -4.08 10.52 9.42
N GLY A 74 -3.78 9.71 8.41
CA GLY A 74 -3.60 8.28 8.56
C GLY A 74 -2.77 7.68 7.44
N ILE A 75 -2.06 6.62 7.78
CA ILE A 75 -1.26 5.79 6.88
C ILE A 75 -1.77 4.36 7.02
N TYR A 76 -2.15 3.74 5.92
CA TYR A 76 -2.65 2.38 5.89
C TYR A 76 -1.83 1.53 4.92
N THR A 77 -1.19 0.47 5.43
CA THR A 77 -0.40 -0.46 4.61
C THR A 77 -1.16 -1.75 4.38
N GLY A 78 -0.92 -2.40 3.26
CA GLY A 78 -1.42 -3.73 2.94
C GLY A 78 -0.29 -4.67 2.53
N TYR A 79 -0.55 -5.48 1.51
CA TYR A 79 0.45 -6.42 0.99
C TYR A 79 1.72 -5.72 0.51
N LEU A 80 2.88 -6.22 0.96
CA LEU A 80 4.21 -5.80 0.54
C LEU A 80 4.97 -7.01 -0.03
N SER A 81 5.62 -6.83 -1.17
CA SER A 81 6.15 -7.92 -1.99
C SER A 81 7.54 -8.41 -1.59
N SER A 82 8.28 -7.63 -0.82
CA SER A 82 9.67 -7.95 -0.48
C SER A 82 10.16 -7.23 0.78
N PRO A 83 11.24 -7.72 1.43
CA PRO A 83 11.89 -6.99 2.52
C PRO A 83 12.33 -5.58 2.13
N ASN A 84 12.83 -5.40 0.92
CA ASN A 84 13.21 -4.08 0.41
C ASN A 84 12.00 -3.15 0.31
N GLN A 85 10.87 -3.62 -0.17
CA GLN A 85 9.62 -2.84 -0.21
C GLN A 85 9.15 -2.48 1.21
N CYS A 86 9.25 -3.41 2.17
CA CYS A 86 8.97 -3.12 3.58
C CYS A 86 9.87 -2.00 4.12
N HIS A 87 11.16 -2.02 3.79
CA HIS A 87 12.10 -0.99 4.20
C HIS A 87 11.74 0.40 3.64
N GLU A 88 11.39 0.47 2.36
CA GLU A 88 10.93 1.72 1.74
C GLU A 88 9.63 2.24 2.37
N VAL A 89 8.69 1.35 2.70
CA VAL A 89 7.44 1.70 3.40
C VAL A 89 7.71 2.19 4.81
N CYS A 90 8.62 1.57 5.56
CA CYS A 90 9.04 2.07 6.88
C CYS A 90 9.63 3.48 6.77
N SER A 91 10.49 3.72 5.80
CA SER A 91 11.06 5.05 5.53
C SER A 91 9.97 6.08 5.19
N PHE A 92 8.95 5.68 4.42
CA PHE A 92 7.79 6.53 4.16
C PHE A 92 7.04 6.87 5.45
N ILE A 93 6.76 5.88 6.30
CA ILE A 93 6.08 6.10 7.59
C ILE A 93 6.87 7.07 8.46
N ASP A 94 8.18 6.86 8.62
CA ASP A 94 9.04 7.74 9.42
C ASP A 94 9.04 9.18 8.89
N ASN A 95 8.90 9.34 7.59
CA ASN A 95 8.90 10.65 6.94
C ASN A 95 7.57 11.41 7.05
N PHE A 96 6.44 10.73 7.16
CA PHE A 96 5.10 11.34 7.09
C PHE A 96 4.25 11.14 8.33
N LYS A 97 4.66 10.27 9.27
CA LYS A 97 3.94 10.08 10.51
C LYS A 97 4.15 11.27 11.45
N GLU A 98 3.10 12.06 11.61
CA GLU A 98 3.01 13.11 12.62
C GLU A 98 2.37 12.59 13.92
N THR A 99 2.40 13.39 14.98
CA THR A 99 1.92 13.01 16.33
C THR A 99 0.48 12.47 16.31
N ASP A 100 -0.39 13.08 15.52
CA ASP A 100 -1.82 12.72 15.42
C ASP A 100 -2.14 11.84 14.21
N CYS A 101 -1.14 11.31 13.53
CA CYS A 101 -1.31 10.44 12.38
C CYS A 101 -1.53 9.00 12.83
N LEU A 102 -2.70 8.45 12.52
CA LEU A 102 -2.99 7.03 12.75
C LEU A 102 -2.20 6.17 11.75
N CYS A 103 -1.44 5.20 12.24
CA CYS A 103 -0.76 4.24 11.39
C CYS A 103 -1.40 2.85 11.58
N LEU A 104 -2.05 2.35 10.53
CA LEU A 104 -2.62 1.01 10.48
C LEU A 104 -1.75 0.13 9.58
N VAL A 105 -1.08 -0.84 10.18
CA VAL A 105 -0.28 -1.82 9.45
C VAL A 105 -1.04 -3.13 9.39
N ASP A 106 -1.41 -3.53 8.17
CA ASP A 106 -1.97 -4.84 7.89
C ASP A 106 -0.87 -5.75 7.35
N PRO A 107 -0.40 -6.72 8.13
CA PRO A 107 0.63 -7.67 7.67
C PRO A 107 0.02 -8.74 6.75
N ALA A 108 -0.51 -8.33 5.59
CA ALA A 108 -1.18 -9.18 4.62
C ALA A 108 -0.23 -10.22 4.00
N MET A 109 0.03 -11.31 4.71
CA MET A 109 1.01 -12.34 4.36
C MET A 109 0.42 -13.73 4.19
N ALA A 110 -0.77 -14.00 4.73
CA ALA A 110 -1.37 -15.32 4.76
C ALA A 110 -2.89 -15.23 4.76
N ASP A 111 -3.53 -16.31 4.32
CA ASP A 111 -4.97 -16.49 4.41
C ASP A 111 -5.28 -17.96 4.68
N ASN A 112 -6.32 -18.22 5.50
CA ASN A 112 -6.74 -19.57 5.89
C ASN A 112 -5.58 -20.47 6.38
N GLY A 113 -4.64 -19.91 7.14
CA GLY A 113 -3.49 -20.62 7.69
C GLY A 113 -2.38 -20.94 6.68
N LYS A 114 -2.42 -20.37 5.49
CA LYS A 114 -1.41 -20.57 4.44
C LYS A 114 -0.78 -19.25 4.03
N LEU A 115 0.54 -19.21 3.95
CA LEU A 115 1.27 -18.06 3.39
C LEU A 115 0.93 -17.86 1.91
N TYR A 116 0.87 -16.60 1.48
CA TYR A 116 0.83 -16.29 0.05
C TYR A 116 2.11 -16.78 -0.64
N LEU A 117 2.00 -17.15 -1.91
CA LEU A 117 3.09 -17.77 -2.69
C LEU A 117 4.38 -16.94 -2.77
N SER A 118 4.27 -15.63 -2.58
CA SER A 118 5.40 -14.70 -2.59
C SER A 118 6.22 -14.68 -1.32
N PHE A 119 5.69 -15.22 -0.21
CA PHE A 119 6.40 -15.25 1.07
C PHE A 119 7.18 -16.55 1.24
N LYS A 120 8.44 -16.40 1.68
CA LYS A 120 9.29 -17.49 2.16
C LYS A 120 9.52 -17.32 3.66
N TYR A 121 9.96 -18.37 4.33
CA TYR A 121 10.17 -18.36 5.78
C TYR A 121 11.24 -17.37 6.30
N ASP A 122 12.03 -16.80 5.41
CA ASP A 122 13.09 -15.82 5.68
C ASP A 122 12.68 -14.36 5.35
N PHE A 123 11.39 -14.12 5.15
CA PHE A 123 10.84 -12.79 4.85
C PHE A 123 10.64 -11.98 6.14
#